data_a690fc0a09042ca6053a5869f8189caa
#
_entry.id   a690fc0a09042ca6053a5869f8189caa
#
_cell.length_a   1.000
_cell.length_b   1.000
_cell.length_c   1.000
_cell.angle_alpha   90.00
_cell.angle_beta   90.00
_cell.angle_gamma   90.00
#
_symmetry.space_group_name_H-M   'P 1'
#
loop_
_entity.id
_entity.type
_entity.pdbx_description
1 polymer ?
#
loop_
_entity_poly.entity_id
_entity_poly.type
_entity_poly.pdbx_seq_one_letter_code
_entity_poly.pdbx_strand_id
1 'polypeptide(L)'
;MHRRTKATSIPKKVKDAVWQRDGGKCLVCGYYPSMPCCHILSRSHSGRGIETNICTLCQTHHRLYDSGTREERDAIDKIIVRYMKSIYGDGWCKEDQAYNKWG
;
A
#
# COMPACT_ATOMS: atom_id res chain seq x y z
N MET A 1 23.56 1.93 2.30
CA MET A 1 22.27 1.32 1.97
C MET A 1 21.97 1.50 0.49
N HIS A 2 21.48 0.47 -0.16
CA HIS A 2 21.12 0.54 -1.58
C HIS A 2 20.02 1.59 -1.81
N ARG A 3 20.15 2.36 -2.89
CA ARG A 3 19.23 3.47 -3.20
C ARG A 3 17.77 3.02 -3.29
N ARG A 4 17.52 1.90 -3.95
CA ARG A 4 16.17 1.32 -4.07
C ARG A 4 15.60 0.93 -2.71
N THR A 5 16.43 0.34 -1.83
CA THR A 5 15.99 -0.05 -0.50
C THR A 5 15.52 1.16 0.30
N LYS A 6 16.27 2.27 0.22
CA LYS A 6 15.89 3.51 0.89
C LYS A 6 14.56 4.05 0.35
N ALA A 7 14.39 4.04 -0.99
CA ALA A 7 13.17 4.55 -1.62
C ALA A 7 11.94 3.70 -1.30
N THR A 8 12.10 2.39 -1.07
CA THR A 8 11.00 1.47 -0.79
C THR A 8 10.69 1.31 0.69
N SER A 9 11.56 1.78 1.58
CA SER A 9 11.32 1.75 3.02
C SER A 9 10.23 2.76 3.39
N ILE A 10 9.47 2.47 4.45
CA ILE A 10 8.37 3.33 4.88
C ILE A 10 8.81 4.17 6.07
N PRO A 11 9.01 5.49 5.91
CA PRO A 11 9.33 6.35 7.04
C PRO A 11 8.16 6.43 8.04
N LYS A 12 8.48 6.73 9.30
CA LYS A 12 7.45 6.86 10.33
C LYS A 12 6.41 7.90 9.96
N LYS A 13 6.82 9.03 9.40
CA LYS A 13 5.89 10.09 9.00
C LYS A 13 4.87 9.61 7.96
N VAL A 14 5.27 8.68 7.08
CA VAL A 14 4.37 8.10 6.09
C VAL A 14 3.39 7.15 6.78
N LYS A 15 3.88 6.32 7.70
CA LYS A 15 3.01 5.43 8.48
C LYS A 15 1.96 6.22 9.24
N ASP A 16 2.36 7.33 9.85
CA ASP A 16 1.44 8.18 10.62
C ASP A 16 0.38 8.80 9.70
N ALA A 17 0.80 9.31 8.53
CA ALA A 17 -0.14 9.89 7.57
C ALA A 17 -1.12 8.86 7.03
N VAL A 18 -0.64 7.66 6.73
CA VAL A 18 -1.49 6.56 6.25
C VAL A 18 -2.48 6.12 7.33
N TRP A 19 -2.02 6.00 8.57
CA TRP A 19 -2.88 5.68 9.71
C TRP A 19 -4.03 6.69 9.82
N GLN A 20 -3.70 7.99 9.76
CA GLN A 20 -4.69 9.06 9.85
C GLN A 20 -5.69 8.98 8.70
N ARG A 21 -5.19 8.80 7.48
CA ARG A 21 -6.02 8.72 6.28
C ARG A 21 -7.01 7.54 6.36
N ASP A 22 -6.50 6.37 6.78
CA ASP A 22 -7.27 5.12 6.77
C ASP A 22 -8.05 4.89 8.07
N GLY A 23 -7.86 5.74 9.07
CA GLY A 23 -8.53 5.61 10.37
C GLY A 23 -8.08 4.41 11.17
N GLY A 24 -6.89 3.87 10.91
CA GLY A 24 -6.34 2.72 11.63
C GLY A 24 -7.06 1.41 11.36
N LYS A 25 -7.93 1.38 10.35
CA LYS A 25 -8.75 0.20 10.04
C LYS A 25 -8.26 -0.48 8.77
N CYS A 26 -8.36 -1.81 8.74
CA CYS A 26 -8.11 -2.57 7.53
C CYS A 26 -9.06 -2.13 6.43
N LEU A 27 -8.54 -1.81 5.24
CA LEU A 27 -9.35 -1.37 4.11
C LEU A 27 -10.32 -2.44 3.62
N VAL A 28 -10.03 -3.72 3.90
CA VAL A 28 -10.86 -4.83 3.43
C VAL A 28 -11.93 -5.22 4.43
N CYS A 29 -11.56 -5.42 5.71
CA CYS A 29 -12.51 -5.94 6.71
C CYS A 29 -12.81 -4.97 7.85
N GLY A 30 -12.15 -3.84 7.91
CA GLY A 30 -12.39 -2.82 8.94
C GLY A 30 -11.82 -3.14 10.31
N TYR A 31 -11.01 -4.21 10.43
CA TYR A 31 -10.43 -4.58 11.72
C TYR A 31 -9.55 -3.45 12.25
N TYR A 32 -9.74 -3.08 13.50
CA TYR A 32 -9.02 -2.02 14.20
C TYR A 32 -8.36 -2.58 15.47
N PRO A 33 -7.10 -2.27 15.79
CA PRO A 33 -6.17 -1.51 14.96
C PRO A 33 -5.45 -2.40 13.93
N SER A 34 -5.21 -1.85 12.75
CA SER A 34 -4.49 -2.54 11.68
C SER A 34 -3.21 -1.78 11.34
N MET A 35 -2.32 -2.40 10.55
CA MET A 35 -0.98 -1.85 10.31
C MET A 35 -0.91 -1.03 9.03
N PRO A 36 -0.41 0.23 9.10
CA PRO A 36 -0.26 1.10 7.93
C PRO A 36 1.06 0.84 7.20
N CYS A 37 1.28 -0.40 6.79
CA CYS A 37 2.57 -0.81 6.24
C CYS A 37 2.47 -1.72 5.02
N CYS A 38 1.33 -1.76 4.36
CA CYS A 38 1.17 -2.58 3.16
C CYS A 38 1.53 -1.79 1.91
N HIS A 39 2.54 -2.27 1.16
CA HIS A 39 2.89 -1.72 -0.14
C HIS A 39 1.85 -2.16 -1.16
N ILE A 40 1.19 -1.20 -1.81
CA ILE A 40 0.20 -1.51 -2.85
C ILE A 40 0.92 -2.06 -4.08
N LEU A 41 1.91 -1.32 -4.58
CA LEU A 41 2.89 -1.88 -5.52
C LEU A 41 4.03 -2.43 -4.67
N SER A 42 4.31 -3.72 -4.79
CA SER A 42 5.24 -4.42 -3.89
C SER A 42 6.66 -3.88 -3.98
N ARG A 43 7.42 -4.07 -2.91
CA ARG A 43 8.84 -3.68 -2.87
C ARG A 43 9.64 -4.42 -3.95
N SER A 44 9.27 -5.66 -4.27
CA SER A 44 9.94 -6.43 -5.31
C SER A 44 9.76 -5.81 -6.70
N HIS A 45 8.73 -5.00 -6.88
CA HIS A 45 8.49 -4.24 -8.10
C HIS A 45 8.87 -2.77 -7.94
N SER A 46 9.75 -2.48 -6.98
CA SER A 46 10.24 -1.13 -6.70
C SER A 46 9.17 -0.16 -6.17
N GLY A 47 8.12 -0.71 -5.53
CA GLY A 47 7.09 0.12 -4.91
C GLY A 47 7.66 0.99 -3.80
N ARG A 48 7.44 2.32 -3.90
CA ARG A 48 8.03 3.28 -2.96
C ARG A 48 7.28 3.29 -1.63
N GLY A 49 8.00 3.66 -0.56
CA GLY A 49 7.40 3.83 0.77
C GLY A 49 6.83 5.23 0.93
N ILE A 50 5.87 5.58 0.11
CA ILE A 50 5.23 6.90 0.11
C ILE A 50 3.73 6.76 0.35
N GLU A 51 3.10 7.83 0.82
CA GLU A 51 1.69 7.81 1.22
C GLU A 51 0.78 7.26 0.12
N THR A 52 1.05 7.58 -1.14
CA THR A 52 0.21 7.13 -2.26
C THR A 52 0.42 5.66 -2.63
N ASN A 53 1.38 4.97 -2.00
CA ASN A 53 1.64 3.55 -2.25
C ASN A 53 1.50 2.67 -1.01
N ILE A 54 1.14 3.24 0.12
CA ILE A 54 1.02 2.48 1.37
C ILE A 54 -0.43 2.51 1.82
N CYS A 55 -0.92 1.38 2.32
CA CYS A 55 -2.27 1.32 2.87
C CYS A 55 -2.30 0.48 4.15
N THR A 56 -3.42 0.55 4.85
CA THR A 56 -3.62 -0.14 6.13
C THR A 56 -4.38 -1.43 5.89
N LEU A 57 -3.78 -2.56 6.25
CA LEU A 57 -4.42 -3.87 6.20
C LEU A 57 -4.14 -4.60 7.51
N CYS A 58 -5.10 -5.44 7.94
CA CYS A 58 -4.85 -6.33 9.07
C CYS A 58 -3.86 -7.42 8.64
N GLN A 59 -3.30 -8.12 9.62
CA GLN A 59 -2.29 -9.14 9.36
C GLN A 59 -2.79 -10.21 8.37
N THR A 60 -4.03 -10.64 8.51
CA THR A 60 -4.62 -11.66 7.65
C THR A 60 -4.68 -11.18 6.20
N HIS A 61 -5.25 -10.00 5.96
CA HIS A 61 -5.40 -9.47 4.60
C HIS A 61 -4.08 -9.02 4.00
N HIS A 62 -3.14 -8.55 4.83
CA HIS A 62 -1.80 -8.24 4.35
C HIS A 62 -1.11 -9.50 3.82
N ARG A 63 -1.22 -10.61 4.55
CA ARG A 63 -0.65 -11.88 4.12
C ARG A 63 -1.30 -12.38 2.84
N LEU A 64 -2.62 -12.30 2.75
CA LEU A 64 -3.35 -12.72 1.55
C LEU A 64 -2.99 -11.87 0.33
N TYR A 65 -2.76 -10.57 0.54
CA TYR A 65 -2.36 -9.68 -0.54
C TYR A 65 -0.95 -9.98 -1.03
N ASP A 66 -0.04 -10.30 -0.10
CA ASP A 66 1.36 -10.60 -0.45
C ASP A 66 1.54 -11.98 -1.08
N SER A 67 0.88 -13.00 -0.53
CA SER A 67 1.17 -14.39 -0.88
C SER A 67 -0.06 -15.29 -0.99
N GLY A 68 -1.24 -14.72 -1.08
CA GLY A 68 -2.45 -15.48 -1.32
C GLY A 68 -2.55 -15.96 -2.76
N THR A 69 -3.63 -16.62 -3.08
CA THR A 69 -3.92 -17.04 -4.46
C THR A 69 -4.10 -15.79 -5.34
N ARG A 70 -4.01 -15.98 -6.65
CA ARG A 70 -4.25 -14.89 -7.60
C ARG A 70 -5.63 -14.26 -7.38
N GLU A 71 -6.64 -15.10 -7.16
CA GLU A 71 -8.01 -14.63 -6.93
C GLU A 71 -8.12 -13.78 -5.67
N GLU A 72 -7.48 -14.25 -4.58
CA GLU A 72 -7.47 -13.52 -3.31
C GLU A 72 -6.77 -12.17 -3.45
N ARG A 73 -5.60 -12.17 -4.10
CA ARG A 73 -4.84 -10.93 -4.31
C ARG A 73 -5.60 -9.95 -5.19
N ASP A 74 -6.23 -10.44 -6.27
CA ASP A 74 -6.99 -9.57 -7.17
C ASP A 74 -8.20 -8.96 -6.49
N ALA A 75 -8.90 -9.72 -5.65
CA ALA A 75 -10.06 -9.22 -4.91
C ALA A 75 -9.66 -8.09 -3.97
N ILE A 76 -8.56 -8.27 -3.23
CA ILE A 76 -8.05 -7.25 -2.31
C ILE A 76 -7.56 -6.04 -3.10
N ASP A 77 -6.85 -6.26 -4.19
CA ASP A 77 -6.32 -5.20 -5.03
C ASP A 77 -7.43 -4.27 -5.55
N LYS A 78 -8.54 -4.83 -5.98
CA LYS A 78 -9.69 -4.05 -6.46
C LYS A 78 -10.23 -3.12 -5.38
N ILE A 79 -10.32 -3.62 -4.14
CA ILE A 79 -10.77 -2.81 -3.00
C ILE A 79 -9.81 -1.67 -2.75
N ILE A 80 -8.51 -1.97 -2.72
CA ILE A 80 -7.46 -0.97 -2.47
C ILE A 80 -7.46 0.10 -3.57
N VAL A 81 -7.45 -0.31 -4.83
CA VAL A 81 -7.41 0.62 -5.97
C VAL A 81 -8.61 1.55 -5.96
N ARG A 82 -9.81 1.01 -5.70
CA ARG A 82 -11.01 1.82 -5.60
C ARG A 82 -10.88 2.87 -4.49
N TYR A 83 -10.38 2.45 -3.33
CA TYR A 83 -10.18 3.36 -2.20
C TYR A 83 -9.19 4.46 -2.55
N MET A 84 -8.04 4.11 -3.11
CA MET A 84 -7.00 5.08 -3.46
C MET A 84 -7.51 6.10 -4.49
N LYS A 85 -8.29 5.65 -5.46
CA LYS A 85 -8.89 6.55 -6.43
C LYS A 85 -9.91 7.47 -5.78
N SER A 86 -10.62 7.00 -4.76
CA SER A 86 -11.57 7.85 -4.03
C SER A 86 -10.88 8.95 -3.24
N ILE A 87 -9.64 8.72 -2.80
CA ILE A 87 -8.86 9.69 -2.03
C ILE A 87 -8.07 10.63 -2.94
N TYR A 88 -7.40 10.08 -3.96
CA TYR A 88 -6.43 10.83 -4.79
C TYR A 88 -6.94 11.14 -6.20
N GLY A 89 -8.13 10.68 -6.55
CA GLY A 89 -8.72 10.91 -7.87
C GLY A 89 -8.54 9.73 -8.82
N ASP A 90 -9.31 9.74 -9.90
CA ASP A 90 -9.32 8.65 -10.87
C ASP A 90 -7.97 8.47 -11.60
N GLY A 91 -7.12 9.49 -11.54
CA GLY A 91 -5.78 9.41 -12.12
C GLY A 91 -4.79 8.60 -11.31
N TRP A 92 -5.14 8.23 -10.08
CA TRP A 92 -4.24 7.39 -9.27
C TRP A 92 -4.02 6.05 -9.98
N CYS A 93 -2.77 5.64 -10.06
CA CYS A 93 -2.39 4.43 -10.80
C CYS A 93 -1.31 3.69 -10.01
N LYS A 94 -1.48 2.39 -9.88
CA LYS A 94 -0.56 1.55 -9.12
C LYS A 94 0.86 1.59 -9.71
N GLU A 95 0.98 1.58 -11.02
CA GLU A 95 2.26 1.54 -11.72
C GLU A 95 3.08 2.81 -11.49
N ASP A 96 2.43 3.94 -11.23
CA ASP A 96 3.11 5.21 -10.96
C ASP A 96 3.83 5.22 -9.62
N GLN A 97 3.61 4.21 -8.77
CA GLN A 97 4.17 4.16 -7.43
C GLN A 97 5.57 3.54 -7.39
N ALA A 98 6.11 3.15 -8.52
CA ALA A 98 7.42 2.54 -8.60
C ALA A 98 8.54 3.57 -8.47
N TYR A 99 9.63 3.17 -7.79
CA TYR A 99 10.86 3.94 -7.79
C TYR A 99 11.48 3.90 -9.19
N ASN A 100 11.82 5.08 -9.70
CA ASN A 100 12.47 5.21 -11.01
C ASN A 100 13.76 6.00 -10.85
N LYS A 101 14.91 5.34 -11.01
CA LYS A 101 16.20 6.00 -10.85
C LYS A 101 16.51 7.01 -11.97
N TRP A 102 15.77 6.98 -13.06
CA TRP A 102 15.98 7.87 -14.20
C TRP A 102 15.06 9.09 -14.19
N GLY A 103 14.11 9.11 -13.31
CA GLY A 103 13.14 10.19 -13.25
C GLY A 103 12.47 10.24 -11.91
#